data_c9c6b700adbd37181472a03b0ed1965e
#
_entry.id   c9c6b700adbd37181472a03b0ed1965e
#
_cell.length_a   1.000
_cell.length_b   1.000
_cell.length_c   1.000
_cell.angle_alpha   90.00
_cell.angle_beta   90.00
_cell.angle_gamma   90.00
#
_symmetry.space_group_name_H-M   'P 1'
#
loop_
_entity.id
_entity.type
_entity.pdbx_description
1 polymer ?
#
loop_
_entity_poly.entity_id
_entity_poly.type
_entity_poly.pdbx_seq_one_letter_code
_entity_poly.pdbx_strand_id
1 'polypeptide(L)'
;MEDVRWPAEQLEEHRLEISNRIRNIFWTVSGDYDMEFEPDTEKYVYSKQTVLYEAVKQGAFARYFDQKKLGMYLMKKLHFSAGEDMLLPIAGLCMDAAVNRFIIRERLGTKEIREQAFGELEKAEEEQISDNAGTDLIHRIRLLYIRHVLKNTDDEGMDPQAEIALYKILSLKDAENTEDVINVIDEIYNHVLDPSFEKKNGNLEKILNLPDMALANDAWQECMTDEQMEDIIQKYLSNIKKKMMSLDIRNQKKKRFYFSPENEEVPESSENINPQAVRRIREYVELNYGKSYLSESEQARVNRKFCTGIHKNCILYLTDGILQNPVIKNNQYRFSQLQFEKNKAYYGNNHWIIKRNISVLAESLKRAFIIRKDDSVSRSDAGQLVPERLWKIGRTDDDKLFNRKKRSEDSEFVIDVLIDSSGSQAGRQAQVAAQGYIISEALSQAGIPHRVTGYCAFWGYTVLQRFRDYEDPRETNERIFQFRAYANNRDGLALKTVCSSLMERPEKNKILIVLSDGKPCDMSIQRPGTRQPKIYDGEGAVKDTAYEVRRARNQGIFVIGIFVGNEEELSVEKRIYGKDFAYIRNISNFSRMVGTFLRRQIDME
;
A
#
# COMPACT_ATOMS: atom_id res chain seq x y z
N MET A 1 -18.00 -42.14 -11.39
CA MET A 1 -18.74 -40.97 -10.88
C MET A 1 -18.65 -39.92 -11.97
N GLU A 2 -19.80 -39.60 -12.56
CA GLU A 2 -19.88 -38.65 -13.68
C GLU A 2 -19.48 -37.25 -13.21
N ASP A 3 -18.57 -36.63 -13.96
CA ASP A 3 -18.18 -35.24 -13.81
C ASP A 3 -19.37 -34.32 -14.13
N VAL A 4 -20.15 -33.96 -13.13
CA VAL A 4 -21.18 -32.93 -13.25
C VAL A 4 -20.48 -31.59 -13.29
N ARG A 5 -20.18 -31.07 -14.47
CA ARG A 5 -19.75 -29.68 -14.67
C ARG A 5 -20.91 -28.74 -14.36
N TRP A 6 -20.89 -28.16 -13.17
CA TRP A 6 -21.82 -27.11 -12.79
C TRP A 6 -21.53 -25.80 -13.57
N PRO A 7 -22.56 -25.03 -13.96
CA PRO A 7 -22.36 -23.68 -14.49
C PRO A 7 -21.60 -22.81 -13.50
N ALA A 8 -20.76 -21.90 -13.97
CA ALA A 8 -19.87 -21.08 -13.12
C ALA A 8 -20.62 -20.28 -12.03
N GLU A 9 -21.82 -19.79 -12.33
CA GLU A 9 -22.68 -19.09 -11.37
C GLU A 9 -23.16 -19.97 -10.21
N GLN A 10 -23.53 -21.22 -10.48
CA GLN A 10 -23.95 -22.18 -9.44
C GLN A 10 -22.76 -22.63 -8.58
N LEU A 11 -21.55 -22.63 -9.13
CA LEU A 11 -20.32 -22.94 -8.41
C LEU A 11 -19.94 -21.81 -7.44
N GLU A 12 -20.16 -20.55 -7.82
CA GLU A 12 -19.95 -19.40 -6.94
C GLU A 12 -21.00 -19.31 -5.82
N GLU A 13 -22.28 -19.56 -6.11
CA GLU A 13 -23.32 -19.64 -5.08
C GLU A 13 -23.04 -20.74 -4.06
N HIS A 14 -22.64 -21.91 -4.51
CA HIS A 14 -22.32 -23.04 -3.63
C HIS A 14 -21.08 -22.75 -2.75
N ARG A 15 -20.05 -22.10 -3.30
CA ARG A 15 -18.89 -21.63 -2.53
C ARG A 15 -19.28 -20.59 -1.48
N LEU A 16 -20.20 -19.69 -1.80
CA LEU A 16 -20.69 -18.67 -0.87
C LEU A 16 -21.49 -19.31 0.28
N GLU A 17 -22.35 -20.29 -0.02
CA GLU A 17 -23.09 -21.06 0.99
C GLU A 17 -22.16 -21.81 1.95
N ILE A 18 -21.15 -22.49 1.42
CA ILE A 18 -20.13 -23.18 2.22
C ILE A 18 -19.39 -22.18 3.10
N SER A 19 -18.94 -21.07 2.52
CA SER A 19 -18.24 -20.01 3.23
C SER A 19 -19.08 -19.46 4.39
N ASN A 20 -20.34 -19.14 4.14
CA ASN A 20 -21.27 -18.65 5.16
C ASN A 20 -21.53 -19.68 6.26
N ARG A 21 -21.65 -20.97 5.91
CA ARG A 21 -21.82 -22.04 6.89
C ARG A 21 -20.63 -22.16 7.84
N ILE A 22 -19.42 -22.10 7.31
CA ILE A 22 -18.19 -22.20 8.12
C ILE A 22 -18.03 -20.94 8.99
N ARG A 23 -18.28 -19.74 8.45
CA ARG A 23 -18.27 -18.48 9.21
C ARG A 23 -19.29 -18.47 10.33
N ASN A 24 -20.50 -18.95 10.08
CA ASN A 24 -21.54 -19.04 11.12
C ASN A 24 -21.12 -19.94 12.28
N ILE A 25 -20.41 -21.03 12.01
CA ILE A 25 -19.85 -21.89 13.08
C ILE A 25 -18.81 -21.12 13.89
N PHE A 26 -17.86 -20.46 13.22
CA PHE A 26 -16.84 -19.66 13.87
C PHE A 26 -17.46 -18.57 14.76
N TRP A 27 -18.35 -17.74 14.22
CA TRP A 27 -19.02 -16.66 14.95
C TRP A 27 -19.90 -17.17 16.11
N THR A 28 -20.60 -18.28 15.90
CA THR A 28 -21.40 -18.87 16.95
C THR A 28 -20.55 -19.37 18.12
N VAL A 29 -19.33 -19.86 17.86
CA VAL A 29 -18.42 -20.36 18.89
C VAL A 29 -17.65 -19.22 19.53
N SER A 30 -17.16 -18.26 18.77
CA SER A 30 -16.45 -17.07 19.29
C SER A 30 -17.36 -16.17 20.11
N GLY A 31 -18.64 -16.09 19.76
CA GLY A 31 -19.60 -15.15 20.35
C GLY A 31 -19.47 -13.73 19.80
N ASP A 32 -18.60 -13.50 18.83
CA ASP A 32 -18.35 -12.22 18.20
C ASP A 32 -18.56 -12.33 16.68
N TYR A 33 -19.56 -11.60 16.18
CA TYR A 33 -19.96 -11.60 14.76
C TYR A 33 -19.19 -10.59 13.91
N ASP A 34 -18.43 -9.70 14.52
CA ASP A 34 -17.63 -8.67 13.84
C ASP A 34 -16.21 -9.17 13.51
N MET A 35 -15.82 -10.33 14.06
CA MET A 35 -14.52 -10.93 13.76
C MET A 35 -14.42 -11.40 12.31
N GLU A 36 -13.37 -10.98 11.62
CA GLU A 36 -13.05 -11.46 10.28
C GLU A 36 -12.53 -12.91 10.34
N PHE A 37 -13.18 -13.78 9.56
CA PHE A 37 -12.77 -15.16 9.37
C PHE A 37 -12.91 -15.56 7.90
N GLU A 38 -11.82 -15.99 7.29
CA GLU A 38 -11.81 -16.49 5.91
C GLU A 38 -11.73 -18.01 5.89
N PRO A 39 -12.83 -18.71 5.55
CA PRO A 39 -12.85 -20.17 5.49
C PRO A 39 -12.15 -20.71 4.25
N ASP A 40 -11.51 -21.88 4.38
CA ASP A 40 -10.99 -22.64 3.27
C ASP A 40 -12.11 -23.47 2.61
N THR A 41 -12.74 -22.88 1.61
CA THR A 41 -13.84 -23.51 0.88
C THR A 41 -13.38 -24.63 -0.07
N GLU A 42 -12.13 -24.61 -0.52
CA GLU A 42 -11.58 -25.65 -1.40
C GLU A 42 -11.36 -26.95 -0.61
N LYS A 43 -10.83 -26.83 0.59
CA LYS A 43 -10.59 -27.97 1.49
C LYS A 43 -11.89 -28.62 1.98
N TYR A 44 -12.96 -27.83 2.13
CA TYR A 44 -14.26 -28.34 2.55
C TYR A 44 -14.81 -29.46 1.66
N VAL A 45 -14.47 -29.46 0.38
CA VAL A 45 -14.91 -30.49 -0.58
C VAL A 45 -14.30 -31.87 -0.26
N TYR A 46 -13.06 -31.88 0.23
CA TYR A 46 -12.30 -33.14 0.46
C TYR A 46 -12.27 -33.55 1.94
N SER A 47 -12.29 -32.61 2.86
CA SER A 47 -12.15 -32.83 4.30
C SER A 47 -13.13 -31.94 5.08
N LYS A 48 -14.40 -32.23 4.91
CA LYS A 48 -15.49 -31.42 5.46
C LYS A 48 -15.43 -31.27 6.97
N GLN A 49 -15.22 -32.37 7.70
CA GLN A 49 -15.22 -32.37 9.17
C GLN A 49 -14.01 -31.64 9.71
N THR A 50 -12.86 -31.79 9.07
CA THR A 50 -11.64 -31.07 9.43
C THR A 50 -11.82 -29.57 9.34
N VAL A 51 -12.43 -29.05 8.26
CA VAL A 51 -12.68 -27.60 8.09
C VAL A 51 -13.70 -27.07 9.08
N LEU A 52 -14.76 -27.82 9.35
CA LEU A 52 -15.77 -27.44 10.34
C LEU A 52 -15.17 -27.41 11.76
N TYR A 53 -14.36 -28.42 12.10
CA TYR A 53 -13.70 -28.47 13.40
C TYR A 53 -12.66 -27.35 13.55
N GLU A 54 -11.93 -27.02 12.49
CA GLU A 54 -10.99 -25.91 12.50
C GLU A 54 -11.68 -24.58 12.82
N ALA A 55 -12.86 -24.32 12.24
CA ALA A 55 -13.66 -23.14 12.56
C ALA A 55 -14.11 -23.14 14.03
N VAL A 56 -14.49 -24.31 14.60
CA VAL A 56 -14.81 -24.46 16.01
C VAL A 56 -13.60 -24.14 16.89
N LYS A 57 -12.43 -24.69 16.58
CA LYS A 57 -11.18 -24.49 17.32
C LYS A 57 -10.75 -23.03 17.33
N GLN A 58 -10.74 -22.39 16.15
CA GLN A 58 -10.37 -20.98 16.02
C GLN A 58 -11.36 -20.06 16.74
N GLY A 59 -12.66 -20.31 16.63
CA GLY A 59 -13.69 -19.56 17.34
C GLY A 59 -13.58 -19.70 18.86
N ALA A 60 -13.32 -20.91 19.36
CA ALA A 60 -13.10 -21.13 20.79
C ALA A 60 -11.82 -20.48 21.28
N PHE A 61 -10.73 -20.55 20.54
CA PHE A 61 -9.49 -19.88 20.91
C PHE A 61 -9.66 -18.37 20.97
N ALA A 62 -10.38 -17.77 20.00
CA ALA A 62 -10.70 -16.34 20.00
C ALA A 62 -11.52 -15.90 21.20
N ARG A 63 -12.39 -16.80 21.73
CA ARG A 63 -13.26 -16.51 22.87
C ARG A 63 -12.56 -16.61 24.22
N TYR A 64 -11.69 -17.61 24.41
CA TYR A 64 -11.10 -17.91 25.72
C TYR A 64 -9.67 -17.45 25.87
N PHE A 65 -8.98 -17.18 24.77
CA PHE A 65 -7.58 -16.80 24.70
C PHE A 65 -7.38 -15.58 23.82
N ASP A 66 -6.28 -14.87 24.01
CA ASP A 66 -5.89 -13.74 23.16
C ASP A 66 -5.20 -14.24 21.87
N GLN A 67 -6.00 -14.31 20.80
CA GLN A 67 -5.55 -14.73 19.49
C GLN A 67 -4.51 -13.78 18.88
N LYS A 68 -4.63 -12.45 19.16
CA LYS A 68 -3.69 -11.42 18.69
C LYS A 68 -2.32 -11.65 19.34
N LYS A 69 -2.29 -11.90 20.64
CA LYS A 69 -1.06 -12.14 21.40
C LYS A 69 -0.31 -13.39 20.91
N LEU A 70 -1.02 -14.50 20.68
CA LEU A 70 -0.43 -15.71 20.10
C LEU A 70 0.12 -15.46 18.70
N GLY A 71 -0.66 -14.81 17.85
CA GLY A 71 -0.25 -14.48 16.49
C GLY A 71 0.99 -13.59 16.44
N MET A 72 1.08 -12.57 17.32
CA MET A 72 2.26 -11.72 17.45
C MET A 72 3.49 -12.50 17.88
N TYR A 73 3.37 -13.42 18.83
CA TYR A 73 4.48 -14.29 19.21
C TYR A 73 4.97 -15.15 18.03
N LEU A 74 4.05 -15.77 17.30
CA LEU A 74 4.40 -16.59 16.13
C LEU A 74 5.11 -15.77 15.06
N MET A 75 4.62 -14.54 14.79
CA MET A 75 5.28 -13.61 13.87
C MET A 75 6.70 -13.28 14.33
N LYS A 76 6.87 -12.89 15.58
CA LYS A 76 8.19 -12.55 16.15
C LYS A 76 9.15 -13.72 16.06
N LYS A 77 8.70 -14.93 16.34
CA LYS A 77 9.53 -16.12 16.27
C LYS A 77 9.92 -16.49 14.82
N LEU A 78 9.00 -16.34 13.87
CA LEU A 78 9.28 -16.50 12.45
C LEU A 78 10.24 -15.44 11.91
N HIS A 79 10.16 -14.20 12.41
CA HIS A 79 11.12 -13.14 12.08
C HIS A 79 12.56 -13.51 12.45
N PHE A 80 12.77 -14.25 13.53
CA PHE A 80 14.06 -14.82 13.92
C PHE A 80 14.42 -16.09 13.16
N SER A 81 13.84 -16.32 11.97
CA SER A 81 14.11 -17.48 11.10
C SER A 81 13.75 -18.84 11.73
N ALA A 82 12.70 -18.90 12.56
CA ALA A 82 12.14 -20.17 12.98
C ALA A 82 11.50 -20.89 11.77
N GLY A 83 11.66 -22.22 11.71
CA GLY A 83 11.07 -23.03 10.65
C GLY A 83 9.54 -22.97 10.68
N GLU A 84 8.92 -22.40 9.65
CA GLU A 84 7.47 -22.25 9.55
C GLU A 84 6.77 -23.62 9.55
N ASP A 85 7.34 -24.60 8.83
CA ASP A 85 6.81 -25.95 8.67
C ASP A 85 6.82 -26.74 10.00
N MET A 86 7.58 -26.31 10.99
CA MET A 86 7.63 -26.92 12.33
C MET A 86 6.81 -26.12 13.35
N LEU A 87 6.91 -24.80 13.35
CA LEU A 87 6.31 -23.94 14.36
C LEU A 87 4.78 -23.91 14.27
N LEU A 88 4.21 -23.73 13.06
CA LEU A 88 2.77 -23.56 12.89
C LEU A 88 1.96 -24.83 13.18
N PRO A 89 2.39 -26.05 12.77
CA PRO A 89 1.71 -27.28 13.16
C PRO A 89 1.68 -27.49 14.68
N ILE A 90 2.80 -27.27 15.38
CA ILE A 90 2.83 -27.38 16.85
C ILE A 90 1.89 -26.37 17.50
N ALA A 91 1.89 -25.10 17.04
CA ALA A 91 0.96 -24.10 17.54
C ALA A 91 -0.51 -24.54 17.35
N GLY A 92 -0.84 -25.16 16.22
CA GLY A 92 -2.17 -25.72 15.95
C GLY A 92 -2.60 -26.83 16.91
N LEU A 93 -1.66 -27.74 17.29
CA LEU A 93 -1.90 -28.80 18.26
C LEU A 93 -2.05 -28.23 19.69
N CYS A 94 -1.21 -27.27 20.08
CA CYS A 94 -1.29 -26.60 21.37
C CYS A 94 -2.61 -25.82 21.52
N MET A 95 -3.06 -25.14 20.47
CA MET A 95 -4.37 -24.49 20.47
C MET A 95 -5.50 -25.50 20.70
N ASP A 96 -5.49 -26.64 20.01
CA ASP A 96 -6.51 -27.68 20.18
C ASP A 96 -6.54 -28.20 21.61
N ALA A 97 -5.38 -28.52 22.18
CA ALA A 97 -5.27 -29.02 23.55
C ALA A 97 -5.80 -28.00 24.58
N ALA A 98 -5.47 -26.71 24.41
CA ALA A 98 -5.90 -25.64 25.32
C ALA A 98 -7.43 -25.42 25.29
N VAL A 99 -8.05 -25.42 24.10
CA VAL A 99 -9.49 -25.09 23.98
C VAL A 99 -10.42 -26.28 24.21
N ASN A 100 -9.91 -27.50 24.11
CA ASN A 100 -10.72 -28.72 24.11
C ASN A 100 -11.69 -28.83 25.32
N ARG A 101 -11.21 -28.51 26.55
CA ARG A 101 -12.06 -28.58 27.76
C ARG A 101 -13.23 -27.60 27.70
N PHE A 102 -13.01 -26.40 27.18
CA PHE A 102 -14.04 -25.35 27.10
C PHE A 102 -15.11 -25.71 26.07
N ILE A 103 -14.67 -26.19 24.90
CA ILE A 103 -15.55 -26.57 23.79
C ILE A 103 -16.47 -27.72 24.20
N ILE A 104 -15.92 -28.79 24.78
CA ILE A 104 -16.71 -29.99 25.13
C ILE A 104 -17.69 -29.67 26.25
N ARG A 105 -17.30 -28.82 27.21
CA ARG A 105 -18.19 -28.44 28.33
C ARG A 105 -19.39 -27.63 27.88
N GLU A 106 -19.22 -26.72 26.93
CA GLU A 106 -20.30 -25.86 26.48
C GLU A 106 -21.14 -26.48 25.36
N ARG A 107 -20.54 -27.32 24.49
CA ARG A 107 -21.17 -27.82 23.27
C ARG A 107 -20.84 -29.28 23.03
N LEU A 108 -21.62 -30.16 23.62
CA LEU A 108 -21.40 -31.62 23.56
C LEU A 108 -21.30 -32.18 22.12
N GLY A 109 -22.02 -31.62 21.16
CA GLY A 109 -21.98 -32.04 19.75
C GLY A 109 -20.64 -31.78 19.04
N THR A 110 -19.80 -30.90 19.57
CA THR A 110 -18.47 -30.61 19.00
C THR A 110 -17.49 -31.76 19.18
N LYS A 111 -17.71 -32.63 20.17
CA LYS A 111 -16.90 -33.81 20.39
C LYS A 111 -16.93 -34.75 19.18
N GLU A 112 -18.12 -35.01 18.65
CA GLU A 112 -18.32 -35.89 17.50
C GLU A 112 -17.64 -35.29 16.25
N ILE A 113 -17.80 -33.98 16.01
CA ILE A 113 -17.13 -33.27 14.88
C ILE A 113 -15.60 -33.39 15.02
N ARG A 114 -15.08 -33.24 16.24
CA ARG A 114 -13.64 -33.38 16.53
C ARG A 114 -13.16 -34.81 16.24
N GLU A 115 -13.83 -35.83 16.74
CA GLU A 115 -13.45 -37.22 16.51
C GLU A 115 -13.47 -37.57 15.02
N GLN A 116 -14.48 -37.13 14.26
CA GLN A 116 -14.55 -37.32 12.82
C GLN A 116 -13.42 -36.57 12.09
N ALA A 117 -13.13 -35.32 12.47
CA ALA A 117 -12.03 -34.54 11.90
C ALA A 117 -10.67 -35.17 12.13
N PHE A 118 -10.43 -35.67 13.35
CA PHE A 118 -9.18 -36.37 13.68
C PHE A 118 -9.07 -37.73 12.96
N GLY A 119 -10.16 -38.42 12.72
CA GLY A 119 -10.18 -39.63 11.89
C GLY A 119 -9.87 -39.38 10.40
N GLU A 120 -10.30 -38.22 9.86
CA GLU A 120 -9.87 -37.77 8.51
C GLU A 120 -8.37 -37.46 8.48
N LEU A 121 -7.84 -36.80 9.53
CA LEU A 121 -6.43 -36.43 9.65
C LEU A 121 -5.52 -37.66 9.87
N GLU A 122 -5.93 -38.66 10.66
CA GLU A 122 -5.15 -39.88 10.89
C GLU A 122 -4.85 -40.60 9.57
N LYS A 123 -5.89 -40.80 8.74
CA LYS A 123 -5.74 -41.43 7.43
C LYS A 123 -4.79 -40.65 6.51
N ALA A 124 -4.87 -39.32 6.53
CA ALA A 124 -4.02 -38.47 5.72
C ALA A 124 -2.53 -38.52 6.18
N GLU A 125 -2.26 -38.58 7.48
CA GLU A 125 -0.91 -38.71 8.02
C GLU A 125 -0.31 -40.11 7.80
N GLU A 126 -1.07 -41.17 7.93
CA GLU A 126 -0.61 -42.55 7.69
C GLU A 126 -0.20 -42.78 6.22
N GLU A 127 -0.96 -42.24 5.26
CA GLU A 127 -0.60 -42.28 3.84
C GLU A 127 0.75 -41.60 3.57
N GLN A 128 1.11 -40.55 4.31
CA GLN A 128 2.36 -39.84 4.12
C GLN A 128 3.57 -40.49 4.74
N ILE A 129 3.39 -41.15 5.88
CA ILE A 129 4.46 -41.92 6.54
C ILE A 129 4.88 -43.10 5.68
N SER A 130 3.92 -43.70 4.93
CA SER A 130 4.22 -44.82 4.04
C SER A 130 5.01 -44.43 2.79
N ASP A 131 4.92 -43.16 2.34
CA ASP A 131 5.55 -42.70 1.09
C ASP A 131 7.00 -42.14 1.28
N ASN A 132 7.42 -41.81 2.52
CA ASN A 132 8.71 -41.19 2.79
C ASN A 132 9.52 -41.97 3.87
N ALA A 133 10.62 -42.59 3.49
CA ALA A 133 11.53 -43.32 4.38
C ALA A 133 12.31 -42.46 5.41
N GLY A 134 12.09 -41.14 5.45
CA GLY A 134 12.64 -40.18 6.41
C GLY A 134 11.52 -39.37 7.06
N THR A 135 10.73 -40.01 7.95
CA THR A 135 9.62 -39.35 8.64
C THR A 135 10.13 -38.22 9.54
N ASP A 136 9.72 -37.01 9.20
CA ASP A 136 10.00 -35.79 9.95
C ASP A 136 9.37 -35.90 11.37
N LEU A 137 10.12 -35.52 12.41
CA LEU A 137 9.69 -35.56 13.81
C LEU A 137 8.31 -34.90 14.03
N ILE A 138 8.02 -33.85 13.28
CA ILE A 138 6.73 -33.14 13.38
C ILE A 138 5.53 -34.04 13.00
N HIS A 139 5.68 -34.90 11.98
CA HIS A 139 4.63 -35.83 11.56
C HIS A 139 4.36 -36.91 12.62
N ARG A 140 5.43 -37.36 13.29
CA ARG A 140 5.30 -38.32 14.40
C ARG A 140 4.58 -37.68 15.59
N ILE A 141 4.91 -36.44 15.97
CA ILE A 141 4.23 -35.74 17.05
C ILE A 141 2.74 -35.59 16.73
N ARG A 142 2.41 -35.20 15.49
CA ARG A 142 1.01 -35.05 15.05
C ARG A 142 0.25 -36.35 15.11
N LEU A 143 0.81 -37.42 14.57
CA LEU A 143 0.16 -38.73 14.57
C LEU A 143 -0.07 -39.25 16.00
N LEU A 144 0.91 -39.10 16.88
CA LEU A 144 0.78 -39.45 18.29
C LEU A 144 -0.35 -38.67 18.98
N TYR A 145 -0.41 -37.37 18.75
CA TYR A 145 -1.48 -36.54 19.29
C TYR A 145 -2.86 -36.95 18.75
N ILE A 146 -2.98 -37.21 17.45
CA ILE A 146 -4.22 -37.66 16.80
C ILE A 146 -4.66 -38.99 17.41
N ARG A 147 -3.77 -39.98 17.50
CA ARG A 147 -4.07 -41.29 18.10
C ARG A 147 -4.46 -41.20 19.58
N HIS A 148 -3.77 -40.33 20.34
CA HIS A 148 -4.16 -40.07 21.74
C HIS A 148 -5.58 -39.52 21.84
N VAL A 149 -5.98 -38.58 20.97
CA VAL A 149 -7.35 -38.03 20.94
C VAL A 149 -8.38 -39.07 20.56
N LEU A 150 -8.08 -39.95 19.60
CA LEU A 150 -8.97 -41.03 19.14
C LEU A 150 -8.96 -42.26 20.06
N LYS A 151 -8.08 -42.27 21.09
CA LYS A 151 -7.86 -43.43 22.00
C LYS A 151 -7.37 -44.70 21.30
N ASN A 152 -6.72 -44.55 20.16
CA ASN A 152 -6.09 -45.62 19.41
C ASN A 152 -4.62 -45.71 19.88
N THR A 153 -4.37 -46.40 21.02
CA THR A 153 -3.03 -46.58 21.56
C THR A 153 -2.46 -47.94 21.14
N ASP A 154 -1.77 -47.99 20.01
CA ASP A 154 -0.83 -49.08 19.71
C ASP A 154 0.58 -48.57 20.02
N ASP A 155 1.11 -49.09 21.13
CA ASP A 155 2.37 -48.62 21.80
C ASP A 155 3.64 -49.27 21.27
N GLU A 156 3.81 -49.55 20.00
CA GLU A 156 5.06 -50.14 19.49
C GLU A 156 5.97 -49.10 18.81
N GLY A 157 7.09 -48.77 19.50
CA GLY A 157 8.25 -48.08 18.91
C GLY A 157 8.21 -46.54 18.89
N MET A 158 7.82 -45.92 20.01
CA MET A 158 7.72 -44.46 20.10
C MET A 158 9.08 -43.76 20.14
N ASP A 159 9.18 -42.64 19.44
CA ASP A 159 10.32 -41.72 19.50
C ASP A 159 10.28 -40.95 20.83
N PRO A 160 11.32 -41.03 21.70
CA PRO A 160 11.32 -40.33 22.98
C PRO A 160 11.13 -38.83 22.88
N GLN A 161 11.55 -38.19 21.77
CA GLN A 161 11.37 -36.75 21.56
C GLN A 161 9.92 -36.41 21.24
N ALA A 162 9.24 -37.26 20.48
CA ALA A 162 7.84 -37.09 20.18
C ALA A 162 6.94 -37.28 21.41
N GLU A 163 7.30 -38.23 22.32
CA GLU A 163 6.59 -38.41 23.59
C GLU A 163 6.72 -37.19 24.51
N ILE A 164 7.91 -36.60 24.62
CA ILE A 164 8.13 -35.38 25.40
C ILE A 164 7.28 -34.25 24.89
N ALA A 165 7.22 -34.08 23.56
CA ALA A 165 6.36 -33.06 22.94
C ALA A 165 4.87 -33.33 23.23
N LEU A 166 4.40 -34.56 23.09
CA LEU A 166 3.03 -34.95 23.39
C LEU A 166 2.67 -34.65 24.85
N TYR A 167 3.53 -35.04 25.80
CA TYR A 167 3.28 -34.76 27.22
C TYR A 167 3.15 -33.27 27.51
N LYS A 168 4.00 -32.43 26.91
CA LYS A 168 3.92 -30.98 27.03
C LYS A 168 2.62 -30.41 26.38
N ILE A 169 2.22 -30.90 25.22
CA ILE A 169 0.96 -30.48 24.59
C ILE A 169 -0.23 -30.84 25.49
N LEU A 170 -0.25 -32.04 26.06
CA LEU A 170 -1.34 -32.50 26.93
C LEU A 170 -1.41 -31.73 28.25
N SER A 171 -0.33 -31.13 28.75
CA SER A 171 -0.32 -30.28 29.93
C SER A 171 -1.16 -29.00 29.75
N LEU A 172 -1.38 -28.58 28.50
CA LEU A 172 -2.24 -27.41 28.17
C LEU A 172 -3.73 -27.62 28.45
N LYS A 173 -4.13 -28.84 28.81
CA LYS A 173 -5.51 -29.09 29.28
C LYS A 173 -5.92 -28.16 30.41
N ASP A 174 -4.99 -27.73 31.24
CA ASP A 174 -5.24 -26.87 32.39
C ASP A 174 -4.78 -25.40 32.17
N ALA A 175 -4.43 -25.04 30.93
CA ALA A 175 -4.02 -23.67 30.61
C ALA A 175 -5.15 -22.67 30.86
N GLU A 176 -4.84 -21.57 31.55
CA GLU A 176 -5.79 -20.49 31.83
C GLU A 176 -5.52 -19.25 30.99
N ASN A 177 -4.28 -19.06 30.56
CA ASN A 177 -3.81 -17.87 29.88
C ASN A 177 -3.14 -18.20 28.53
N THR A 178 -3.12 -17.22 27.64
CA THR A 178 -2.41 -17.32 26.36
C THR A 178 -0.90 -17.47 26.56
N GLU A 179 -0.36 -16.93 27.63
CA GLU A 179 1.06 -17.07 27.98
C GLU A 179 1.46 -18.52 28.25
N ASP A 180 0.60 -19.31 28.89
CA ASP A 180 0.83 -20.74 29.12
C ASP A 180 0.98 -21.48 27.78
N VAL A 181 0.11 -21.14 26.82
CA VAL A 181 0.16 -21.73 25.46
C VAL A 181 1.45 -21.33 24.75
N ILE A 182 1.84 -20.07 24.80
CA ILE A 182 3.06 -19.54 24.20
C ILE A 182 4.29 -20.21 24.81
N ASN A 183 4.36 -20.34 26.13
CA ASN A 183 5.48 -20.98 26.82
C ASN A 183 5.67 -22.43 26.37
N VAL A 184 4.59 -23.20 26.29
CA VAL A 184 4.66 -24.61 25.84
C VAL A 184 5.07 -24.71 24.37
N ILE A 185 4.56 -23.84 23.49
CA ILE A 185 4.99 -23.81 22.09
C ILE A 185 6.49 -23.49 22.00
N ASP A 186 6.95 -22.49 22.76
CA ASP A 186 8.36 -22.09 22.79
C ASP A 186 9.27 -23.20 23.32
N GLU A 187 8.87 -23.86 24.39
CA GLU A 187 9.60 -24.99 24.95
C GLU A 187 9.66 -26.18 24.00
N ILE A 188 8.59 -26.57 23.33
CA ILE A 188 8.61 -27.67 22.36
C ILE A 188 9.52 -27.31 21.20
N TYR A 189 9.40 -26.06 20.67
CA TYR A 189 10.21 -25.63 19.55
C TYR A 189 11.71 -25.63 19.91
N ASN A 190 12.08 -25.00 21.02
CA ASN A 190 13.48 -24.80 21.40
C ASN A 190 14.15 -26.07 21.97
N HIS A 191 13.41 -27.00 22.58
CA HIS A 191 14.02 -28.19 23.19
C HIS A 191 13.87 -29.47 22.36
N VAL A 192 12.82 -29.56 21.54
CA VAL A 192 12.50 -30.76 20.77
C VAL A 192 12.80 -30.61 19.29
N LEU A 193 12.36 -29.50 18.66
CA LEU A 193 12.45 -29.30 17.21
C LEU A 193 13.77 -28.66 16.77
N ASP A 194 14.17 -27.56 17.38
CA ASP A 194 15.43 -26.87 17.08
C ASP A 194 16.17 -26.44 18.36
N PRO A 195 16.99 -27.34 18.96
CA PRO A 195 17.78 -27.02 20.16
C PRO A 195 18.85 -25.94 19.95
N SER A 196 19.11 -25.56 18.72
CA SER A 196 20.10 -24.53 18.39
C SER A 196 19.48 -23.11 18.35
N PHE A 197 18.17 -23.03 18.25
CA PHE A 197 17.45 -21.75 18.03
C PHE A 197 17.66 -20.75 19.18
N GLU A 198 17.49 -21.19 20.41
CA GLU A 198 17.66 -20.33 21.60
C GLU A 198 19.08 -19.79 21.75
N LYS A 199 20.09 -20.61 21.42
CA LYS A 199 21.52 -20.21 21.45
C LYS A 199 21.84 -19.13 20.41
N LYS A 200 21.18 -19.17 19.27
CA LYS A 200 21.40 -18.21 18.16
C LYS A 200 20.61 -16.91 18.35
N ASN A 201 19.37 -17.01 18.78
CA ASN A 201 18.40 -15.91 18.72
C ASN A 201 18.04 -15.35 20.11
N GLY A 202 18.31 -16.08 21.19
CA GLY A 202 17.99 -15.72 22.56
C GLY A 202 16.73 -16.37 23.09
N ASN A 203 16.40 -16.08 24.35
CA ASN A 203 15.26 -16.65 25.07
C ASN A 203 13.91 -16.01 24.68
N LEU A 204 12.82 -16.59 25.20
CA LEU A 204 11.45 -16.14 24.96
C LEU A 204 11.25 -14.66 25.32
N GLU A 205 11.83 -14.18 26.43
CA GLU A 205 11.70 -12.77 26.83
C GLU A 205 12.23 -11.81 25.76
N LYS A 206 13.36 -12.15 25.13
CA LYS A 206 13.93 -11.34 24.06
C LYS A 206 13.03 -11.31 22.84
N ILE A 207 12.37 -12.41 22.52
CA ILE A 207 11.42 -12.51 21.40
C ILE A 207 10.18 -11.68 21.70
N LEU A 208 9.61 -11.78 22.90
CA LEU A 208 8.42 -11.05 23.31
C LEU A 208 8.67 -9.53 23.41
N ASN A 209 9.84 -9.13 23.89
CA ASN A 209 10.24 -7.72 24.03
C ASN A 209 10.65 -7.07 22.72
N LEU A 210 10.68 -7.81 21.60
CA LEU A 210 10.86 -7.19 20.30
C LEU A 210 9.71 -6.22 20.06
N PRO A 211 9.99 -4.92 19.77
CA PRO A 211 8.92 -3.97 19.44
C PRO A 211 8.10 -4.50 18.26
N ASP A 212 6.80 -4.34 18.30
CA ASP A 212 5.92 -4.78 17.20
C ASP A 212 6.31 -4.13 15.87
N MET A 213 6.88 -2.93 15.95
CA MET A 213 7.47 -2.22 14.83
C MET A 213 8.71 -2.90 14.22
N ALA A 214 9.45 -3.71 14.96
CA ALA A 214 10.60 -4.45 14.43
C ALA A 214 10.19 -5.61 13.49
N LEU A 215 8.93 -6.01 13.49
CA LEU A 215 8.34 -6.98 12.57
C LEU A 215 8.07 -6.38 11.18
N ALA A 216 7.86 -5.10 11.12
CA ALA A 216 8.02 -4.34 9.89
C ALA A 216 9.50 -4.06 9.75
N ASN A 217 10.12 -4.39 8.63
CA ASN A 217 11.54 -4.11 8.35
C ASN A 217 11.93 -2.75 8.92
N ASP A 218 13.12 -2.63 9.56
CA ASP A 218 13.59 -1.42 10.27
C ASP A 218 13.33 -0.07 9.59
N ALA A 219 13.14 -0.09 8.26
CA ALA A 219 12.85 1.08 7.46
C ALA A 219 11.36 1.51 7.43
N TRP A 220 10.42 0.70 7.95
CA TRP A 220 8.98 1.05 7.98
C TRP A 220 8.57 1.79 9.26
N GLN A 221 9.42 1.75 10.29
CA GLN A 221 9.09 2.21 11.65
C GLN A 221 8.78 3.70 11.73
N GLU A 222 9.40 4.53 10.86
CA GLU A 222 9.20 5.99 10.88
C GLU A 222 8.15 6.50 9.89
N CYS A 223 7.65 5.64 9.00
CA CYS A 223 6.81 6.05 7.87
C CYS A 223 5.37 5.55 7.91
N MET A 224 5.01 4.71 8.88
CA MET A 224 3.67 4.10 8.96
C MET A 224 2.84 4.67 10.11
N THR A 225 1.55 4.90 9.85
CA THR A 225 0.59 5.17 10.92
C THR A 225 0.25 3.88 11.67
N ASP A 226 -0.17 4.00 12.93
CA ASP A 226 -0.59 2.85 13.75
C ASP A 226 -1.68 2.01 13.06
N GLU A 227 -2.61 2.64 12.33
CA GLU A 227 -3.66 1.95 11.56
C GLU A 227 -3.08 1.12 10.39
N GLN A 228 -2.07 1.61 9.71
CA GLN A 228 -1.42 0.88 8.60
C GLN A 228 -0.60 -0.30 9.12
N MET A 229 0.01 -0.15 10.28
CA MET A 229 0.71 -1.22 10.98
C MET A 229 -0.29 -2.31 11.41
N GLU A 230 -1.44 -1.90 11.94
CA GLU A 230 -2.49 -2.81 12.36
C GLU A 230 -3.07 -3.60 11.17
N ASP A 231 -3.27 -2.98 10.02
CA ASP A 231 -3.71 -3.63 8.77
C ASP A 231 -2.71 -4.68 8.26
N ILE A 232 -1.40 -4.39 8.34
CA ILE A 232 -0.35 -5.35 7.93
C ILE A 232 -0.28 -6.50 8.91
N ILE A 233 -0.32 -6.21 10.20
CA ILE A 233 -0.35 -7.23 11.26
C ILE A 233 -1.58 -8.11 11.08
N GLN A 234 -2.76 -7.56 10.83
CA GLN A 234 -3.99 -8.32 10.59
C GLN A 234 -3.89 -9.19 9.34
N LYS A 235 -3.36 -8.68 8.23
CA LYS A 235 -3.14 -9.48 7.00
C LYS A 235 -2.16 -10.62 7.24
N TYR A 236 -1.09 -10.37 7.96
CA TYR A 236 -0.10 -11.40 8.29
C TYR A 236 -0.69 -12.44 9.26
N LEU A 237 -1.42 -11.99 10.27
CA LEU A 237 -2.14 -12.87 11.19
C LEU A 237 -3.19 -13.72 10.46
N SER A 238 -3.90 -13.17 9.48
CA SER A 238 -4.85 -13.93 8.65
C SER A 238 -4.13 -14.99 7.81
N ASN A 239 -2.93 -14.70 7.28
CA ASN A 239 -2.12 -15.65 6.56
C ASN A 239 -1.57 -16.78 7.46
N ILE A 240 -1.11 -16.44 8.68
CA ILE A 240 -0.70 -17.43 9.68
C ILE A 240 -1.89 -18.32 10.05
N LYS A 241 -3.07 -17.74 10.30
CA LYS A 241 -4.30 -18.50 10.56
C LYS A 241 -4.64 -19.45 9.41
N LYS A 242 -4.58 -18.99 8.16
CA LYS A 242 -4.78 -19.84 6.96
C LYS A 242 -3.77 -20.98 6.90
N LYS A 243 -2.50 -20.72 7.19
CA LYS A 243 -1.45 -21.75 7.18
C LYS A 243 -1.60 -22.74 8.35
N MET A 244 -2.01 -22.29 9.52
CA MET A 244 -2.37 -23.17 10.65
C MET A 244 -3.60 -24.02 10.34
N MET A 245 -4.54 -23.52 9.54
CA MET A 245 -5.71 -24.28 9.06
C MET A 245 -5.36 -25.28 7.97
N SER A 246 -4.31 -25.05 7.19
CA SER A 246 -3.87 -25.98 6.13
C SER A 246 -3.06 -27.11 6.74
N LEU A 247 -3.71 -28.01 7.46
CA LEU A 247 -3.13 -29.27 7.93
C LEU A 247 -2.91 -30.29 6.80
N ASP A 248 -3.10 -29.90 5.56
CA ASP A 248 -3.06 -30.81 4.41
C ASP A 248 -1.76 -30.69 3.63
N ILE A 249 -0.97 -31.75 3.67
CA ILE A 249 0.38 -31.87 3.13
C ILE A 249 0.38 -32.17 1.62
N ARG A 250 -0.76 -32.52 1.03
CA ARG A 250 -0.85 -32.89 -0.40
C ARG A 250 -0.51 -31.79 -1.38
N ASN A 251 -0.48 -30.51 -0.97
CA ASN A 251 -0.24 -29.37 -1.86
C ASN A 251 1.15 -28.76 -1.81
N GLN A 252 2.09 -29.30 -1.03
CA GLN A 252 3.46 -28.76 -0.99
C GLN A 252 4.29 -28.98 -2.29
N LYS A 253 3.85 -29.86 -3.18
CA LYS A 253 4.56 -30.08 -4.46
C LYS A 253 4.20 -29.08 -5.58
N LYS A 254 3.24 -28.17 -5.41
CA LYS A 254 2.80 -27.30 -6.53
C LYS A 254 2.63 -25.80 -6.29
N LYS A 255 2.95 -25.22 -5.13
CA LYS A 255 3.06 -23.74 -5.02
C LYS A 255 3.94 -23.33 -3.85
N ARG A 256 5.23 -23.35 -4.04
CA ARG A 256 6.16 -22.54 -3.24
C ARG A 256 5.90 -21.07 -3.57
N PHE A 257 5.09 -20.37 -2.78
CA PHE A 257 5.11 -18.93 -2.68
C PHE A 257 6.15 -18.57 -1.63
N TYR A 258 7.35 -18.28 -2.08
CA TYR A 258 8.41 -17.76 -1.24
C TYR A 258 8.14 -16.31 -0.89
N PHE A 259 7.98 -16.04 0.40
CA PHE A 259 8.46 -14.87 1.06
C PHE A 259 9.39 -15.35 2.19
N SER A 260 10.63 -15.62 1.86
CA SER A 260 11.76 -15.65 2.78
C SER A 260 12.96 -15.07 2.04
N PRO A 261 13.57 -14.04 2.56
CA PRO A 261 14.90 -13.68 2.16
C PRO A 261 15.84 -14.46 3.08
N GLU A 262 16.32 -15.63 2.66
CA GLU A 262 17.63 -16.14 3.11
C GLU A 262 17.91 -17.53 2.58
N ASN A 263 19.16 -17.67 2.07
CA ASN A 263 19.88 -18.90 1.74
C ASN A 263 19.49 -19.64 0.44
N GLU A 264 19.71 -18.98 -0.70
CA GLU A 264 20.37 -19.64 -1.80
C GLU A 264 21.77 -19.03 -1.92
N GLU A 265 22.80 -19.87 -1.79
CA GLU A 265 24.17 -19.56 -2.16
C GLU A 265 24.16 -18.99 -3.57
N VAL A 266 24.53 -17.71 -3.67
CA VAL A 266 24.59 -16.98 -4.93
C VAL A 266 25.77 -17.58 -5.71
N PRO A 267 25.54 -18.18 -6.90
CA PRO A 267 26.62 -18.42 -7.81
C PRO A 267 27.20 -17.07 -8.23
N GLU A 268 28.47 -16.86 -7.98
CA GLU A 268 29.22 -15.76 -8.57
C GLU A 268 29.19 -15.93 -10.08
N SER A 269 28.31 -15.21 -10.77
CA SER A 269 28.50 -14.66 -12.11
C SER A 269 27.18 -14.36 -12.82
N SER A 270 27.16 -13.18 -13.44
CA SER A 270 26.29 -12.69 -14.52
C SER A 270 24.81 -12.41 -14.23
N GLU A 271 24.50 -11.15 -14.42
CA GLU A 271 23.30 -10.45 -14.92
C GLU A 271 22.16 -11.33 -15.49
N ASN A 272 21.51 -12.16 -14.69
CA ASN A 272 20.25 -12.74 -15.08
C ASN A 272 19.18 -12.39 -14.03
N ILE A 273 18.62 -11.18 -14.18
CA ILE A 273 17.36 -10.79 -13.55
C ILE A 273 16.32 -11.81 -14.01
N ASN A 274 15.75 -12.57 -13.07
CA ASN A 274 14.69 -13.51 -13.39
C ASN A 274 13.49 -12.74 -14.02
N PRO A 275 13.25 -12.82 -15.32
CA PRO A 275 12.23 -12.01 -16.00
C PRO A 275 10.82 -12.32 -15.48
N GLN A 276 10.60 -13.50 -14.88
CA GLN A 276 9.32 -13.89 -14.31
C GLN A 276 9.02 -13.13 -13.01
N ALA A 277 10.04 -12.85 -12.17
CA ALA A 277 9.85 -12.07 -10.94
C ALA A 277 9.50 -10.61 -11.24
N VAL A 278 10.19 -10.00 -12.22
CA VAL A 278 9.89 -8.62 -12.67
C VAL A 278 8.47 -8.53 -13.23
N ARG A 279 8.05 -9.52 -14.01
CA ARG A 279 6.69 -9.57 -14.57
C ARG A 279 5.63 -9.68 -13.49
N ARG A 280 5.83 -10.49 -12.45
CA ARG A 280 4.89 -10.62 -11.31
C ARG A 280 4.73 -9.32 -10.52
N ILE A 281 5.84 -8.61 -10.25
CA ILE A 281 5.79 -7.31 -9.57
C ILE A 281 5.03 -6.30 -10.43
N ARG A 282 5.26 -6.29 -11.74
CA ARG A 282 4.51 -5.43 -12.65
C ARG A 282 3.01 -5.75 -12.65
N GLU A 283 2.64 -7.02 -12.77
CA GLU A 283 1.25 -7.48 -12.70
C GLU A 283 0.59 -7.04 -11.38
N TYR A 284 1.33 -7.11 -10.26
CA TYR A 284 0.84 -6.63 -8.97
C TYR A 284 0.63 -5.11 -8.94
N VAL A 285 1.55 -4.33 -9.50
CA VAL A 285 1.38 -2.87 -9.62
C VAL A 285 0.17 -2.53 -10.50
N GLU A 286 0.01 -3.21 -11.62
CA GLU A 286 -1.15 -3.05 -12.52
C GLU A 286 -2.48 -3.38 -11.83
N LEU A 287 -2.51 -4.43 -10.99
CA LEU A 287 -3.69 -4.81 -10.21
C LEU A 287 -4.09 -3.79 -9.14
N ASN A 288 -3.12 -3.06 -8.58
CA ASN A 288 -3.37 -2.12 -7.49
C ASN A 288 -3.58 -0.68 -7.95
N TYR A 289 -2.93 -0.27 -9.05
CA TYR A 289 -2.95 1.11 -9.53
C TYR A 289 -3.63 1.29 -10.89
N GLY A 290 -4.06 0.20 -11.52
CA GLY A 290 -4.64 0.20 -12.88
C GLY A 290 -3.57 0.13 -13.97
N LYS A 291 -3.99 -0.08 -15.21
CA LYS A 291 -3.09 -0.19 -16.37
C LYS A 291 -2.37 1.12 -16.65
N SER A 292 -1.10 1.02 -17.07
CA SER A 292 -0.37 2.16 -17.61
C SER A 292 -0.99 2.64 -18.93
N TYR A 293 -1.00 3.96 -19.14
CA TYR A 293 -1.37 4.55 -20.42
C TYR A 293 -0.20 4.59 -21.42
N LEU A 294 1.03 4.24 -20.99
CA LEU A 294 2.19 4.12 -21.86
C LEU A 294 2.36 2.70 -22.38
N SER A 295 2.81 2.59 -23.62
CA SER A 295 3.31 1.32 -24.18
C SER A 295 4.60 0.88 -23.48
N GLU A 296 4.96 -0.40 -23.59
CA GLU A 296 6.20 -0.93 -22.98
C GLU A 296 7.47 -0.25 -23.51
N SER A 297 7.50 0.10 -24.79
CA SER A 297 8.62 0.80 -25.41
C SER A 297 8.77 2.23 -24.90
N GLU A 298 7.65 2.94 -24.73
CA GLU A 298 7.63 4.29 -24.13
C GLU A 298 8.01 4.25 -22.66
N GLN A 299 7.51 3.29 -21.92
CA GLN A 299 7.85 3.06 -20.53
C GLN A 299 9.36 2.83 -20.34
N ALA A 300 9.97 2.02 -21.21
CA ALA A 300 11.41 1.77 -21.19
C ALA A 300 12.20 3.04 -21.53
N ARG A 301 11.70 3.88 -22.44
CA ARG A 301 12.32 5.18 -22.78
C ARG A 301 12.27 6.15 -21.63
N VAL A 302 11.10 6.26 -20.97
CA VAL A 302 10.89 7.11 -19.79
C VAL A 302 11.80 6.67 -18.64
N ASN A 303 11.89 5.37 -18.36
CA ASN A 303 12.76 4.85 -17.30
C ASN A 303 14.23 5.17 -17.58
N ARG A 304 14.72 5.01 -18.81
CA ARG A 304 16.10 5.37 -19.17
C ARG A 304 16.39 6.86 -19.01
N LYS A 305 15.41 7.73 -19.30
CA LYS A 305 15.55 9.19 -19.20
C LYS A 305 15.61 9.65 -17.73
N PHE A 306 14.75 9.11 -16.86
CA PHE A 306 14.53 9.65 -15.50
C PHE A 306 15.15 8.83 -14.39
N CYS A 307 15.15 7.51 -14.47
CA CYS A 307 15.67 6.63 -13.44
C CYS A 307 17.20 6.54 -13.49
N THR A 308 17.88 7.63 -13.10
CA THR A 308 19.33 7.79 -13.14
C THR A 308 19.85 8.25 -11.78
N GLY A 309 21.16 8.07 -11.52
CA GLY A 309 21.77 8.47 -10.24
C GLY A 309 21.22 7.66 -9.07
N ILE A 310 20.72 8.33 -8.05
CA ILE A 310 20.12 7.68 -6.86
C ILE A 310 18.80 6.96 -7.17
N HIS A 311 18.18 7.25 -8.33
CA HIS A 311 16.95 6.60 -8.79
C HIS A 311 17.22 5.46 -9.79
N LYS A 312 18.48 5.04 -10.02
CA LYS A 312 18.86 4.05 -11.04
C LYS A 312 18.08 2.72 -10.96
N ASN A 313 17.70 2.32 -9.74
CA ASN A 313 16.99 1.07 -9.51
C ASN A 313 15.46 1.23 -9.44
N CYS A 314 14.94 2.43 -9.68
CA CYS A 314 13.50 2.70 -9.69
C CYS A 314 12.89 2.45 -11.07
N ILE A 315 11.58 2.27 -11.07
CA ILE A 315 10.77 2.24 -12.30
C ILE A 315 9.67 3.30 -12.13
N LEU A 316 9.56 4.19 -13.09
CA LEU A 316 8.41 5.06 -13.20
C LEU A 316 7.21 4.27 -13.74
N TYR A 317 6.04 4.50 -13.21
CA TYR A 317 4.79 3.90 -13.66
C TYR A 317 3.73 4.99 -13.78
N LEU A 318 3.27 5.23 -15.00
CA LEU A 318 2.31 6.29 -15.30
C LEU A 318 0.94 5.67 -15.58
N THR A 319 -0.11 6.12 -14.85
CA THR A 319 -1.45 5.55 -14.93
C THR A 319 -2.53 6.61 -14.78
N ASP A 320 -3.73 6.35 -15.30
CA ASP A 320 -4.94 7.14 -15.02
C ASP A 320 -5.69 6.64 -13.77
N GLY A 321 -5.14 5.64 -13.10
CA GLY A 321 -5.68 5.07 -11.86
C GLY A 321 -6.58 3.86 -12.05
N ILE A 322 -6.73 3.10 -10.97
CA ILE A 322 -7.49 1.84 -10.97
C ILE A 322 -8.98 2.04 -11.29
N LEU A 323 -9.57 3.20 -10.95
CA LEU A 323 -10.99 3.46 -11.25
C LEU A 323 -11.23 3.79 -12.72
N GLN A 324 -10.22 4.30 -13.45
CA GLN A 324 -10.33 4.61 -14.87
C GLN A 324 -9.96 3.41 -15.77
N ASN A 325 -8.83 2.75 -15.46
CA ASN A 325 -8.29 1.65 -16.25
C ASN A 325 -8.03 0.40 -15.40
N PRO A 326 -9.07 -0.24 -14.82
CA PRO A 326 -8.89 -1.45 -14.01
C PRO A 326 -8.45 -2.63 -14.87
N VAL A 327 -7.54 -3.45 -14.36
CA VAL A 327 -7.24 -4.78 -14.93
C VAL A 327 -8.37 -5.74 -14.59
N ILE A 328 -8.73 -5.78 -13.29
CA ILE A 328 -9.83 -6.56 -12.72
C ILE A 328 -10.42 -5.71 -11.59
N LYS A 329 -11.74 -5.78 -11.39
CA LYS A 329 -12.41 -5.13 -10.24
C LYS A 329 -12.18 -5.94 -8.97
N ASN A 330 -10.97 -5.79 -8.40
CA ASN A 330 -10.52 -6.46 -7.17
C ASN A 330 -10.90 -5.67 -5.90
N ASN A 331 -10.45 -6.12 -4.75
CA ASN A 331 -10.68 -5.41 -3.49
C ASN A 331 -10.10 -3.99 -3.50
N GLN A 332 -8.94 -3.77 -4.15
CA GLN A 332 -8.34 -2.43 -4.25
C GLN A 332 -9.21 -1.47 -5.08
N TYR A 333 -9.88 -1.98 -6.12
CA TYR A 333 -10.88 -1.21 -6.86
C TYR A 333 -12.04 -0.78 -5.95
N ARG A 334 -12.56 -1.70 -5.11
CA ARG A 334 -13.64 -1.40 -4.16
C ARG A 334 -13.18 -0.38 -3.10
N PHE A 335 -12.00 -0.53 -2.54
CA PHE A 335 -11.45 0.44 -1.59
C PHE A 335 -11.26 1.82 -2.22
N SER A 336 -10.77 1.88 -3.46
CA SER A 336 -10.63 3.16 -4.18
C SER A 336 -11.98 3.80 -4.45
N GLN A 337 -13.02 3.00 -4.74
CA GLN A 337 -14.39 3.48 -4.91
C GLN A 337 -14.96 4.03 -3.59
N LEU A 338 -14.81 3.29 -2.49
CA LEU A 338 -15.24 3.76 -1.17
C LEU A 338 -14.52 5.05 -0.75
N GLN A 339 -13.22 5.16 -1.04
CA GLN A 339 -12.47 6.39 -0.74
C GLN A 339 -12.94 7.56 -1.60
N PHE A 340 -13.22 7.33 -2.88
CA PHE A 340 -13.83 8.34 -3.76
C PHE A 340 -15.16 8.86 -3.19
N GLU A 341 -16.02 7.97 -2.73
CA GLU A 341 -17.30 8.34 -2.11
C GLU A 341 -17.10 9.14 -0.81
N LYS A 342 -16.15 8.76 0.03
CA LYS A 342 -15.78 9.51 1.25
C LYS A 342 -15.26 10.90 0.92
N ASN A 343 -14.38 11.04 -0.07
CA ASN A 343 -13.85 12.32 -0.50
C ASN A 343 -14.96 13.21 -1.08
N LYS A 344 -15.88 12.62 -1.84
CA LYS A 344 -17.04 13.34 -2.40
C LYS A 344 -18.05 13.74 -1.32
N ALA A 345 -18.26 12.90 -0.31
CA ALA A 345 -19.09 13.25 0.85
C ALA A 345 -18.48 14.42 1.66
N TYR A 346 -17.15 14.42 1.86
CA TYR A 346 -16.47 15.56 2.50
C TYR A 346 -16.66 16.85 1.71
N TYR A 347 -16.56 16.81 0.37
CA TYR A 347 -16.88 17.94 -0.48
C TYR A 347 -18.32 18.41 -0.28
N GLY A 348 -19.29 17.49 -0.26
CA GLY A 348 -20.71 17.82 -0.02
C GLY A 348 -20.94 18.53 1.31
N ASN A 349 -20.34 18.03 2.39
CA ASN A 349 -20.45 18.62 3.73
C ASN A 349 -19.80 20.00 3.84
N ASN A 350 -18.76 20.28 3.04
CA ASN A 350 -18.02 21.55 3.05
C ASN A 350 -18.28 22.39 1.80
N HIS A 351 -19.33 22.10 1.04
CA HIS A 351 -19.61 22.67 -0.29
C HIS A 351 -19.53 24.21 -0.32
N TRP A 352 -20.14 24.90 0.63
CA TRP A 352 -20.13 26.36 0.68
C TRP A 352 -18.73 26.96 0.88
N ILE A 353 -17.94 26.36 1.77
CA ILE A 353 -16.57 26.81 2.04
C ILE A 353 -15.71 26.58 0.81
N ILE A 354 -15.81 25.40 0.20
CA ILE A 354 -15.04 25.02 -0.99
C ILE A 354 -15.41 25.90 -2.17
N LYS A 355 -16.70 26.11 -2.45
CA LYS A 355 -17.16 26.98 -3.53
C LYS A 355 -16.70 28.42 -3.36
N ARG A 356 -16.73 28.94 -2.13
CA ARG A 356 -16.20 30.27 -1.82
C ARG A 356 -14.69 30.34 -2.11
N ASN A 357 -13.93 29.35 -1.70
CA ASN A 357 -12.49 29.29 -1.96
C ASN A 357 -12.18 29.26 -3.46
N ILE A 358 -12.91 28.45 -4.22
CA ILE A 358 -12.79 28.37 -5.69
C ILE A 358 -13.02 29.76 -6.29
N SER A 359 -14.13 30.44 -5.94
CA SER A 359 -14.46 31.75 -6.49
C SER A 359 -13.41 32.83 -6.16
N VAL A 360 -12.94 32.85 -4.90
CA VAL A 360 -11.92 33.83 -4.46
C VAL A 360 -10.59 33.59 -5.19
N LEU A 361 -10.18 32.32 -5.32
CA LEU A 361 -8.93 31.98 -6.01
C LEU A 361 -9.03 32.28 -7.51
N ALA A 362 -10.11 31.89 -8.16
CA ALA A 362 -10.35 32.14 -9.57
C ALA A 362 -10.38 33.65 -9.89
N GLU A 363 -11.04 34.43 -9.04
CA GLU A 363 -11.08 35.89 -9.21
C GLU A 363 -9.69 36.53 -9.01
N SER A 364 -8.93 36.08 -8.02
CA SER A 364 -7.56 36.52 -7.79
C SER A 364 -6.65 36.24 -9.00
N LEU A 365 -6.77 35.03 -9.58
CA LEU A 365 -6.02 34.64 -10.78
C LEU A 365 -6.45 35.49 -12.00
N LYS A 366 -7.75 35.61 -12.24
CA LYS A 366 -8.26 36.43 -13.36
C LYS A 366 -7.78 37.87 -13.29
N ARG A 367 -7.80 38.49 -12.12
CA ARG A 367 -7.29 39.87 -11.93
C ARG A 367 -5.80 39.98 -12.26
N ALA A 368 -4.98 39.04 -11.76
CA ALA A 368 -3.54 39.03 -12.05
C ALA A 368 -3.26 38.92 -13.57
N PHE A 369 -4.04 38.10 -14.28
CA PHE A 369 -3.90 37.94 -15.73
C PHE A 369 -4.45 39.13 -16.55
N ILE A 370 -5.51 39.78 -16.09
CA ILE A 370 -6.05 40.97 -16.76
C ILE A 370 -5.05 42.11 -16.74
N ILE A 371 -4.39 42.33 -15.60
CA ILE A 371 -3.37 43.38 -15.45
C ILE A 371 -2.21 43.14 -16.46
N ARG A 372 -1.80 41.92 -16.71
CA ARG A 372 -0.75 41.60 -17.70
C ARG A 372 -1.21 41.71 -19.16
N LYS A 373 -2.45 41.37 -19.46
CA LYS A 373 -2.97 41.48 -20.82
C LYS A 373 -3.04 42.91 -21.33
N ASP A 374 -3.13 43.91 -20.45
CA ASP A 374 -3.17 45.30 -20.81
C ASP A 374 -1.81 45.90 -21.22
N ASP A 375 -0.71 45.23 -20.93
CA ASP A 375 0.65 45.77 -21.16
C ASP A 375 1.27 45.43 -22.51
N SER A 376 0.71 44.49 -23.29
CA SER A 376 1.28 44.15 -24.61
C SER A 376 0.78 45.09 -25.71
N VAL A 377 1.27 46.30 -25.70
CA VAL A 377 1.03 47.28 -26.76
C VAL A 377 2.10 47.16 -27.85
N SER A 378 1.73 46.68 -29.03
CA SER A 378 2.63 46.62 -30.18
C SER A 378 2.46 47.84 -31.07
N ARG A 379 3.55 48.38 -31.64
CA ARG A 379 3.49 49.41 -32.66
C ARG A 379 2.91 48.81 -33.95
N SER A 380 1.92 49.47 -34.54
CA SER A 380 1.22 48.97 -35.71
C SER A 380 0.78 50.11 -36.61
N ASP A 381 0.40 49.74 -37.83
CA ASP A 381 -0.15 50.65 -38.82
C ASP A 381 -1.65 50.97 -38.61
N ALA A 382 -2.29 50.27 -37.66
CA ALA A 382 -3.67 50.44 -37.31
C ALA A 382 -3.92 50.22 -35.82
N GLY A 383 -4.86 50.99 -35.19
CA GLY A 383 -5.19 50.89 -33.76
C GLY A 383 -5.42 52.25 -33.12
N GLN A 384 -4.97 52.43 -31.87
CA GLN A 384 -5.08 53.72 -31.19
C GLN A 384 -3.91 54.62 -31.61
N LEU A 385 -4.24 55.77 -32.21
CA LEU A 385 -3.26 56.78 -32.63
C LEU A 385 -2.47 57.28 -31.44
N VAL A 386 -1.13 57.39 -31.61
CA VAL A 386 -0.22 57.97 -30.64
C VAL A 386 0.15 59.38 -31.10
N PRO A 387 -0.41 60.46 -30.53
CA PRO A 387 -0.21 61.83 -31.01
C PRO A 387 1.29 62.25 -31.04
N GLU A 388 2.05 61.73 -30.09
CA GLU A 388 3.51 62.01 -29.97
C GLU A 388 4.35 61.45 -31.14
N ARG A 389 3.76 60.63 -32.02
CA ARG A 389 4.42 60.03 -33.17
C ARG A 389 4.00 60.65 -34.52
N LEU A 390 3.08 61.60 -34.51
CA LEU A 390 2.58 62.26 -35.72
C LEU A 390 3.69 63.03 -36.47
N TRP A 391 4.71 63.46 -35.78
CA TRP A 391 5.86 64.17 -36.39
C TRP A 391 6.65 63.26 -37.36
N LYS A 392 6.49 61.95 -37.33
CA LYS A 392 7.14 61.00 -38.24
C LYS A 392 6.51 60.99 -39.63
N ILE A 393 5.30 61.47 -39.81
CA ILE A 393 4.60 61.50 -41.09
C ILE A 393 5.38 62.34 -42.10
N GLY A 394 5.81 61.73 -43.19
CA GLY A 394 6.59 62.35 -44.24
C GLY A 394 8.04 62.71 -43.88
N ARG A 395 8.54 62.27 -42.70
CA ARG A 395 9.94 62.49 -42.27
C ARG A 395 10.75 61.22 -42.03
N THR A 396 10.05 60.09 -41.87
CA THR A 396 10.69 58.76 -41.69
C THR A 396 9.89 57.72 -42.44
N ASP A 397 10.52 56.64 -42.88
CA ASP A 397 9.87 55.47 -43.54
C ASP A 397 9.12 54.57 -42.55
N ASP A 398 9.02 54.95 -41.26
CA ASP A 398 8.33 54.18 -40.21
C ASP A 398 6.88 54.71 -40.01
N ASP A 399 5.92 54.08 -40.67
CA ASP A 399 4.49 54.44 -40.64
C ASP A 399 3.74 53.87 -39.43
N LYS A 400 4.44 53.28 -38.43
CA LYS A 400 3.82 52.70 -37.24
C LYS A 400 3.43 53.76 -36.22
N LEU A 401 2.36 54.48 -36.54
CA LEU A 401 1.85 55.59 -35.73
C LEU A 401 0.82 55.17 -34.66
N PHE A 402 0.39 53.92 -34.74
CA PHE A 402 -0.68 53.43 -33.87
C PHE A 402 -0.09 52.42 -32.86
N ASN A 403 -0.75 52.37 -31.72
CA ASN A 403 -0.59 51.30 -30.78
C ASN A 403 -1.75 50.29 -30.98
N ARG A 404 -1.43 49.04 -31.22
CA ARG A 404 -2.39 47.94 -31.29
C ARG A 404 -2.24 47.08 -30.05
N LYS A 405 -3.32 46.98 -29.28
CA LYS A 405 -3.38 45.98 -28.20
C LYS A 405 -3.47 44.60 -28.84
N LYS A 406 -2.44 43.80 -28.68
CA LYS A 406 -2.43 42.42 -29.13
C LYS A 406 -3.15 41.57 -28.09
N ARG A 407 -4.38 41.18 -28.34
CA ARG A 407 -5.02 40.13 -27.54
C ARG A 407 -4.39 38.81 -27.93
N SER A 408 -3.55 38.27 -27.06
CA SER A 408 -3.19 36.87 -27.13
C SER A 408 -4.41 36.06 -26.68
N GLU A 409 -4.92 35.20 -27.52
CA GLU A 409 -6.02 34.30 -27.17
C GLU A 409 -5.53 33.13 -26.31
N ASP A 410 -4.23 32.81 -26.39
CA ASP A 410 -3.60 31.72 -25.67
C ASP A 410 -3.17 32.15 -24.27
N SER A 411 -3.33 31.27 -23.31
CA SER A 411 -2.79 31.44 -21.96
C SER A 411 -1.27 31.46 -22.01
N GLU A 412 -0.64 32.49 -21.45
CA GLU A 412 0.82 32.55 -21.32
C GLU A 412 1.34 31.64 -20.18
N PHE A 413 0.43 31.06 -19.42
CA PHE A 413 0.72 30.27 -18.23
C PHE A 413 0.22 28.85 -18.38
N VAL A 414 1.01 27.91 -17.87
CA VAL A 414 0.64 26.51 -17.68
C VAL A 414 1.00 26.08 -16.26
N ILE A 415 0.14 25.30 -15.63
CA ILE A 415 0.30 24.92 -14.23
C ILE A 415 0.19 23.39 -14.08
N ASP A 416 1.18 22.80 -13.42
CA ASP A 416 1.10 21.44 -12.90
C ASP A 416 0.80 21.45 -11.41
N VAL A 417 -0.10 20.57 -10.99
CA VAL A 417 -0.40 20.32 -9.58
C VAL A 417 0.04 18.89 -9.26
N LEU A 418 1.04 18.77 -8.40
CA LEU A 418 1.58 17.50 -7.96
C LEU A 418 1.15 17.22 -6.52
N ILE A 419 0.47 16.12 -6.28
CA ILE A 419 -0.12 15.79 -4.98
C ILE A 419 0.58 14.56 -4.41
N ASP A 420 1.15 14.71 -3.23
CA ASP A 420 1.70 13.61 -2.47
C ASP A 420 0.59 12.65 -2.03
N SER A 421 0.68 11.41 -2.49
CA SER A 421 -0.24 10.31 -2.19
C SER A 421 0.41 9.29 -1.25
N SER A 422 1.35 9.70 -0.42
CA SER A 422 1.99 8.82 0.58
C SER A 422 1.06 8.47 1.74
N GLY A 423 1.41 7.43 2.48
CA GLY A 423 0.63 6.93 3.61
C GLY A 423 0.42 7.94 4.74
N SER A 424 1.35 8.89 4.92
CA SER A 424 1.23 10.00 5.87
C SER A 424 -0.01 10.88 5.64
N GLN A 425 -0.57 10.87 4.42
CA GLN A 425 -1.79 11.57 4.05
C GLN A 425 -3.08 10.78 4.38
N ALA A 426 -2.99 9.54 4.91
CA ALA A 426 -4.15 8.66 5.13
C ALA A 426 -5.24 9.30 6.01
N GLY A 427 -4.87 9.97 7.10
CA GLY A 427 -5.81 10.63 8.00
C GLY A 427 -6.50 11.88 7.43
N ARG A 428 -6.02 12.43 6.31
CA ARG A 428 -6.51 13.70 5.72
C ARG A 428 -6.78 13.64 4.22
N GLN A 429 -6.96 12.45 3.67
CA GLN A 429 -7.16 12.22 2.24
C GLN A 429 -8.25 13.11 1.63
N ALA A 430 -9.39 13.23 2.31
CA ALA A 430 -10.50 14.04 1.85
C ALA A 430 -10.19 15.54 1.80
N GLN A 431 -9.36 16.03 2.74
CA GLN A 431 -8.92 17.44 2.75
C GLN A 431 -7.94 17.69 1.60
N VAL A 432 -6.97 16.81 1.38
CA VAL A 432 -5.99 16.92 0.29
C VAL A 432 -6.68 16.86 -1.06
N ALA A 433 -7.62 15.94 -1.26
CA ALA A 433 -8.44 15.85 -2.45
C ALA A 433 -9.25 17.16 -2.69
N ALA A 434 -9.85 17.72 -1.63
CA ALA A 434 -10.59 18.98 -1.72
C ALA A 434 -9.66 20.16 -2.06
N GLN A 435 -8.43 20.20 -1.53
CA GLN A 435 -7.46 21.25 -1.86
C GLN A 435 -7.01 21.17 -3.33
N GLY A 436 -6.68 19.96 -3.81
CA GLY A 436 -6.39 19.73 -5.23
C GLY A 436 -7.55 20.13 -6.13
N TYR A 437 -8.78 19.78 -5.73
CA TYR A 437 -9.99 20.16 -6.45
C TYR A 437 -10.22 21.68 -6.49
N ILE A 438 -10.00 22.40 -5.37
CA ILE A 438 -10.12 23.87 -5.30
C ILE A 438 -9.15 24.52 -6.30
N ILE A 439 -7.90 24.08 -6.33
CA ILE A 439 -6.89 24.62 -7.26
C ILE A 439 -7.32 24.34 -8.69
N SER A 440 -7.62 23.11 -9.03
CA SER A 440 -7.97 22.70 -10.40
C SER A 440 -9.21 23.41 -10.90
N GLU A 441 -10.23 23.51 -10.07
CA GLU A 441 -11.48 24.17 -10.42
C GLU A 441 -11.32 25.70 -10.62
N ALA A 442 -10.50 26.34 -9.78
CA ALA A 442 -10.18 27.75 -9.93
C ALA A 442 -9.36 28.02 -11.21
N LEU A 443 -8.41 27.15 -11.54
CA LEU A 443 -7.63 27.24 -12.78
C LEU A 443 -8.51 27.04 -14.02
N SER A 444 -9.44 26.06 -13.99
CA SER A 444 -10.44 25.87 -15.05
C SER A 444 -11.31 27.12 -15.26
N GLN A 445 -11.77 27.74 -14.17
CA GLN A 445 -12.56 28.98 -14.24
C GLN A 445 -11.74 30.19 -14.73
N ALA A 446 -10.44 30.18 -14.49
CA ALA A 446 -9.53 31.21 -15.00
C ALA A 446 -9.09 30.95 -16.46
N GLY A 447 -9.42 29.79 -17.04
CA GLY A 447 -9.02 29.41 -18.40
C GLY A 447 -7.53 29.11 -18.53
N ILE A 448 -6.89 28.57 -17.47
CA ILE A 448 -5.47 28.23 -17.45
C ILE A 448 -5.31 26.74 -17.70
N PRO A 449 -4.53 26.32 -18.73
CA PRO A 449 -4.17 24.95 -18.95
C PRO A 449 -3.45 24.38 -17.71
N HIS A 450 -3.94 23.25 -17.20
CA HIS A 450 -3.33 22.65 -16.02
C HIS A 450 -3.53 21.14 -15.98
N ARG A 451 -2.56 20.46 -15.36
CA ARG A 451 -2.58 19.02 -15.13
C ARG A 451 -2.52 18.75 -13.63
N VAL A 452 -3.22 17.70 -13.17
CA VAL A 452 -3.22 17.26 -11.78
C VAL A 452 -2.75 15.81 -11.72
N THR A 453 -1.68 15.56 -10.97
CA THR A 453 -1.05 14.25 -10.85
C THR A 453 -0.80 13.93 -9.37
N GLY A 454 -1.22 12.76 -8.91
CA GLY A 454 -0.83 12.20 -7.63
C GLY A 454 0.41 11.33 -7.79
N TYR A 455 1.27 11.26 -6.75
CA TYR A 455 2.43 10.38 -6.79
C TYR A 455 2.61 9.62 -5.49
N CYS A 456 3.06 8.37 -5.63
CA CYS A 456 3.48 7.51 -4.53
C CYS A 456 4.60 6.58 -4.97
N ALA A 457 5.24 5.91 -4.03
CA ALA A 457 6.25 4.90 -4.32
C ALA A 457 5.82 3.55 -3.73
N PHE A 458 6.05 2.47 -4.49
CA PHE A 458 5.72 1.12 -4.08
C PHE A 458 6.70 0.13 -4.72
N TRP A 459 7.45 -0.61 -3.91
CA TRP A 459 8.37 -1.68 -4.35
C TRP A 459 9.34 -1.26 -5.47
N GLY A 460 9.94 -0.08 -5.34
CA GLY A 460 10.83 0.49 -6.35
C GLY A 460 10.11 1.04 -7.58
N TYR A 461 8.80 1.00 -7.62
CA TYR A 461 7.98 1.72 -8.59
C TYR A 461 7.61 3.09 -8.02
N THR A 462 7.88 4.15 -8.75
CA THR A 462 7.30 5.46 -8.49
C THR A 462 6.11 5.61 -9.41
N VAL A 463 4.91 5.57 -8.82
CA VAL A 463 3.64 5.63 -9.53
C VAL A 463 3.20 7.08 -9.64
N LEU A 464 2.92 7.52 -10.85
CA LEU A 464 2.34 8.83 -11.14
C LEU A 464 0.91 8.61 -11.67
N GLN A 465 -0.08 8.93 -10.85
CA GLN A 465 -1.49 8.82 -11.21
C GLN A 465 -2.00 10.17 -11.72
N ARG A 466 -2.39 10.21 -12.99
CA ARG A 466 -2.99 11.39 -13.58
C ARG A 466 -4.49 11.44 -13.31
N PHE A 467 -4.93 12.51 -12.66
CA PHE A 467 -6.36 12.78 -12.43
C PHE A 467 -6.95 13.63 -13.55
N ARG A 468 -6.15 14.55 -14.10
CA ARG A 468 -6.53 15.46 -15.16
C ARG A 468 -5.32 15.78 -16.04
N ASP A 469 -5.54 15.93 -17.35
CA ASP A 469 -4.56 16.46 -18.30
C ASP A 469 -4.90 17.90 -18.71
N TYR A 470 -3.96 18.58 -19.38
CA TYR A 470 -4.06 20.01 -19.70
C TYR A 470 -5.30 20.36 -20.54
N GLU A 471 -5.64 19.53 -21.51
CA GLU A 471 -6.74 19.77 -22.47
C GLU A 471 -8.07 19.13 -22.03
N ASP A 472 -8.10 18.52 -20.85
CA ASP A 472 -9.32 17.87 -20.37
C ASP A 472 -10.41 18.90 -20.04
N PRO A 473 -11.70 18.57 -20.28
CA PRO A 473 -12.82 19.42 -19.92
C PRO A 473 -12.92 19.58 -18.40
N ARG A 474 -13.65 20.61 -17.97
CA ARG A 474 -13.77 20.98 -16.55
C ARG A 474 -14.38 19.87 -15.69
N GLU A 475 -15.27 19.08 -16.23
CA GLU A 475 -15.94 17.96 -15.55
C GLU A 475 -14.93 16.91 -15.07
N THR A 476 -13.81 16.78 -15.74
CA THR A 476 -12.72 15.86 -15.36
C THR A 476 -12.11 16.20 -14.00
N ASN A 477 -12.27 17.42 -13.50
CA ASN A 477 -11.79 17.81 -12.16
C ASN A 477 -12.37 16.93 -11.05
N GLU A 478 -13.56 16.35 -11.23
CA GLU A 478 -14.13 15.41 -10.26
C GLU A 478 -13.27 14.15 -10.03
N ARG A 479 -12.42 13.78 -10.99
CA ARG A 479 -11.50 12.64 -10.85
C ARG A 479 -10.48 12.85 -9.73
N ILE A 480 -10.23 14.09 -9.28
CA ILE A 480 -9.34 14.40 -8.16
C ILE A 480 -9.86 13.78 -6.85
N PHE A 481 -11.19 13.59 -6.72
CA PHE A 481 -11.75 12.87 -5.58
C PHE A 481 -11.41 11.37 -5.58
N GLN A 482 -10.82 10.80 -6.66
CA GLN A 482 -10.24 9.47 -6.68
C GLN A 482 -8.89 9.39 -5.94
N PHE A 483 -8.40 10.53 -5.43
CA PHE A 483 -7.21 10.59 -4.60
C PHE A 483 -7.29 9.60 -3.45
N ARG A 484 -6.22 8.82 -3.29
CA ARG A 484 -6.06 7.86 -2.22
C ARG A 484 -4.60 7.86 -1.77
N ALA A 485 -4.39 7.79 -0.46
CA ALA A 485 -3.06 7.62 0.11
C ALA A 485 -2.61 6.15 -0.02
N TYR A 486 -1.33 5.99 -0.38
CA TYR A 486 -0.65 4.72 -0.53
C TYR A 486 0.57 4.66 0.41
N ALA A 487 1.52 3.73 0.18
CA ALA A 487 2.59 3.48 1.14
C ALA A 487 3.62 4.62 1.26
N ASN A 488 4.52 4.76 0.28
CA ASN A 488 5.71 5.62 0.36
C ASN A 488 5.68 6.71 -0.70
N ASN A 489 6.68 7.61 -0.68
CA ASN A 489 6.87 8.65 -1.70
C ASN A 489 8.35 8.82 -2.07
N ARG A 490 8.59 9.12 -3.34
CA ARG A 490 9.91 9.45 -3.88
C ARG A 490 9.83 10.78 -4.63
N ASP A 491 9.84 11.85 -3.86
CA ASP A 491 9.57 13.22 -4.30
C ASP A 491 10.51 13.67 -5.41
N GLY A 492 11.81 13.43 -5.25
CA GLY A 492 12.81 13.86 -6.25
C GLY A 492 12.55 13.27 -7.63
N LEU A 493 12.19 11.96 -7.72
CA LEU A 493 11.89 11.34 -9.01
C LEU A 493 10.57 11.83 -9.60
N ALA A 494 9.55 12.03 -8.77
CA ALA A 494 8.26 12.57 -9.20
C ALA A 494 8.42 14.01 -9.73
N LEU A 495 9.12 14.88 -8.98
CA LEU A 495 9.44 16.26 -9.39
C LEU A 495 10.22 16.28 -10.71
N LYS A 496 11.28 15.50 -10.81
CA LYS A 496 12.11 15.40 -12.02
C LYS A 496 11.29 15.04 -13.27
N THR A 497 10.36 14.10 -13.12
CA THR A 497 9.52 13.64 -14.22
C THR A 497 8.50 14.69 -14.63
N VAL A 498 7.77 15.25 -13.66
CA VAL A 498 6.73 16.25 -13.91
C VAL A 498 7.33 17.54 -14.48
N CYS A 499 8.44 18.03 -13.92
CA CYS A 499 9.13 19.22 -14.42
C CYS A 499 9.60 19.04 -15.88
N SER A 500 10.15 17.86 -16.22
CA SER A 500 10.56 17.62 -17.62
C SER A 500 9.38 17.64 -18.59
N SER A 501 8.25 17.09 -18.20
CA SER A 501 7.02 17.14 -19.02
C SER A 501 6.47 18.57 -19.13
N LEU A 502 6.51 19.34 -18.03
CA LEU A 502 6.09 20.73 -18.02
C LEU A 502 6.98 21.62 -18.92
N MET A 503 8.29 21.31 -18.99
CA MET A 503 9.22 22.02 -19.89
C MET A 503 8.91 21.80 -21.38
N GLU A 504 8.29 20.69 -21.74
CA GLU A 504 7.89 20.40 -23.13
C GLU A 504 6.66 21.22 -23.60
N ARG A 505 5.98 21.89 -22.69
CA ARG A 505 4.83 22.77 -23.01
C ARG A 505 5.27 24.06 -23.68
N PRO A 506 4.48 24.58 -24.63
CA PRO A 506 4.81 25.81 -25.39
C PRO A 506 4.63 27.10 -24.59
N GLU A 507 3.84 27.07 -23.50
CA GLU A 507 3.55 28.26 -22.69
C GLU A 507 4.83 28.82 -22.08
N LYS A 508 4.90 30.15 -22.04
CA LYS A 508 6.11 30.87 -21.60
C LYS A 508 6.35 30.71 -20.09
N ASN A 509 5.29 30.83 -19.31
CA ASN A 509 5.36 30.83 -17.85
C ASN A 509 4.88 29.50 -17.29
N LYS A 510 5.74 28.79 -16.60
CA LYS A 510 5.53 27.44 -16.09
C LYS A 510 5.52 27.44 -14.57
N ILE A 511 4.44 26.95 -13.99
CA ILE A 511 4.28 26.89 -12.53
C ILE A 511 4.03 25.45 -12.10
N LEU A 512 4.73 25.02 -11.06
CA LEU A 512 4.50 23.74 -10.39
C LEU A 512 4.04 24.01 -8.96
N ILE A 513 2.87 23.50 -8.62
CA ILE A 513 2.30 23.49 -7.27
C ILE A 513 2.44 22.09 -6.69
N VAL A 514 3.12 21.95 -5.57
CA VAL A 514 3.31 20.66 -4.89
C VAL A 514 2.56 20.67 -3.57
N LEU A 515 1.62 19.74 -3.40
CA LEU A 515 0.96 19.48 -2.11
C LEU A 515 1.66 18.30 -1.45
N SER A 516 2.39 18.53 -0.37
CA SER A 516 3.18 17.52 0.34
C SER A 516 3.22 17.81 1.84
N ASP A 517 3.59 16.83 2.65
CA ASP A 517 3.91 17.01 4.07
C ASP A 517 5.42 17.09 4.35
N GLY A 518 6.23 17.09 3.29
CA GLY A 518 7.67 17.28 3.38
C GLY A 518 8.45 16.07 3.91
N LYS A 519 7.87 14.88 3.88
CA LYS A 519 8.50 13.64 4.35
C LYS A 519 8.81 12.68 3.20
N PRO A 520 9.79 12.98 2.34
CA PRO A 520 10.17 12.04 1.30
C PRO A 520 10.79 10.79 1.92
N CYS A 521 10.11 9.65 1.73
CA CYS A 521 10.55 8.36 2.25
C CYS A 521 10.17 7.25 1.28
N ASP A 522 11.16 6.48 0.80
CA ASP A 522 10.94 5.32 -0.04
C ASP A 522 11.96 4.23 0.27
N MET A 523 11.46 3.02 0.37
CA MET A 523 12.27 1.83 0.59
C MET A 523 12.67 1.23 -0.74
N SER A 524 13.97 1.13 -0.94
CA SER A 524 14.52 0.38 -2.05
C SER A 524 14.48 -1.11 -1.72
N ILE A 525 13.57 -1.86 -2.35
CA ILE A 525 13.61 -3.31 -2.28
C ILE A 525 14.84 -3.78 -3.07
N GLN A 526 15.55 -4.76 -2.49
CA GLN A 526 16.63 -5.45 -3.20
C GLN A 526 16.06 -6.06 -4.48
N ARG A 527 16.50 -5.52 -5.61
CA ARG A 527 16.40 -6.27 -6.86
C ARG A 527 17.48 -7.32 -6.89
N PRO A 528 17.20 -8.53 -7.40
CA PRO A 528 18.23 -9.51 -7.65
C PRO A 528 19.40 -8.86 -8.41
N GLY A 529 20.62 -8.90 -7.85
CA GLY A 529 21.82 -8.27 -8.44
C GLY A 529 22.27 -6.93 -7.85
N THR A 530 21.56 -6.33 -6.87
CA THR A 530 21.99 -5.11 -6.19
C THR A 530 22.73 -5.42 -4.90
N ARG A 531 24.02 -5.06 -4.81
CA ARG A 531 24.89 -5.37 -3.66
C ARG A 531 24.55 -4.63 -2.37
N GLN A 532 23.84 -3.51 -2.40
CA GLN A 532 23.35 -2.79 -1.21
C GLN A 532 22.13 -1.93 -1.60
N PRO A 533 20.94 -2.11 -0.98
CA PRO A 533 19.83 -1.20 -1.15
C PRO A 533 20.17 0.13 -0.46
N LYS A 534 20.15 1.23 -1.21
CA LYS A 534 20.18 2.57 -0.61
C LYS A 534 18.75 2.95 -0.25
N ILE A 535 18.50 3.11 1.03
CA ILE A 535 17.24 3.65 1.55
C ILE A 535 17.16 5.13 1.11
N TYR A 536 15.99 5.52 0.60
CA TYR A 536 15.70 6.90 0.22
C TYR A 536 14.88 7.53 1.34
N ASP A 537 15.55 8.02 2.38
CA ASP A 537 14.91 8.58 3.57
C ASP A 537 15.71 9.75 4.17
N GLY A 538 15.14 10.37 5.18
CA GLY A 538 15.76 11.36 6.03
C GLY A 538 16.44 12.48 5.24
N GLU A 539 17.66 12.84 5.68
CA GLU A 539 18.40 13.97 5.10
C GLU A 539 18.79 13.77 3.63
N GLY A 540 19.02 12.53 3.21
CA GLY A 540 19.37 12.19 1.84
C GLY A 540 18.23 12.46 0.86
N ALA A 541 17.02 12.04 1.21
CA ALA A 541 15.82 12.26 0.42
C ALA A 541 15.42 13.74 0.36
N VAL A 542 15.49 14.45 1.50
CA VAL A 542 15.26 15.90 1.56
C VAL A 542 16.24 16.68 0.69
N LYS A 543 17.53 16.32 0.69
CA LYS A 543 18.55 16.95 -0.17
C LYS A 543 18.27 16.72 -1.66
N ASP A 544 17.83 15.51 -2.02
CA ASP A 544 17.47 15.18 -3.39
C ASP A 544 16.25 15.97 -3.86
N THR A 545 15.19 15.99 -3.06
CA THR A 545 13.98 16.78 -3.35
C THR A 545 14.32 18.27 -3.49
N ALA A 546 15.11 18.83 -2.58
CA ALA A 546 15.57 20.21 -2.66
C ALA A 546 16.45 20.48 -3.89
N TYR A 547 17.25 19.51 -4.32
CA TYR A 547 18.04 19.60 -5.53
C TYR A 547 17.15 19.68 -6.78
N GLU A 548 16.16 18.82 -6.91
CA GLU A 548 15.23 18.82 -8.06
C GLU A 548 14.34 20.08 -8.07
N VAL A 549 13.93 20.61 -6.92
CA VAL A 549 13.25 21.91 -6.83
C VAL A 549 14.14 23.05 -7.34
N ARG A 550 15.42 23.11 -6.92
CA ARG A 550 16.37 24.13 -7.41
C ARG A 550 16.62 23.98 -8.91
N ARG A 551 16.75 22.74 -9.38
CA ARG A 551 16.93 22.44 -10.80
C ARG A 551 15.77 22.94 -11.64
N ALA A 552 14.53 22.68 -11.18
CA ALA A 552 13.32 23.17 -11.84
C ALA A 552 13.29 24.70 -11.93
N ARG A 553 13.64 25.39 -10.83
CA ARG A 553 13.74 26.86 -10.80
C ARG A 553 14.81 27.40 -11.75
N ASN A 554 15.97 26.75 -11.82
CA ASN A 554 17.02 27.13 -12.77
C ASN A 554 16.61 26.92 -14.24
N GLN A 555 15.62 26.06 -14.49
CA GLN A 555 15.02 25.86 -15.82
C GLN A 555 13.87 26.85 -16.12
N GLY A 556 13.57 27.78 -15.21
CA GLY A 556 12.48 28.75 -15.38
C GLY A 556 11.10 28.24 -14.95
N ILE A 557 11.02 27.13 -14.19
CA ILE A 557 9.76 26.69 -13.59
C ILE A 557 9.65 27.31 -12.19
N PHE A 558 8.57 28.01 -11.93
CA PHE A 558 8.27 28.48 -10.58
C PHE A 558 7.64 27.36 -9.75
N VAL A 559 8.32 26.98 -8.65
CA VAL A 559 7.88 25.87 -7.78
C VAL A 559 7.41 26.41 -6.44
N ILE A 560 6.14 26.11 -6.10
CA ILE A 560 5.51 26.43 -4.82
C ILE A 560 5.21 25.14 -4.07
N GLY A 561 5.67 25.05 -2.81
CA GLY A 561 5.23 24.01 -1.88
C GLY A 561 3.97 24.44 -1.13
N ILE A 562 2.97 23.59 -1.06
CA ILE A 562 1.82 23.76 -0.17
C ILE A 562 1.91 22.68 0.89
N PHE A 563 2.28 23.11 2.08
CA PHE A 563 2.47 22.19 3.19
C PHE A 563 1.14 21.79 3.83
N VAL A 564 0.92 20.48 3.86
CA VAL A 564 -0.28 19.83 4.39
C VAL A 564 0.14 18.88 5.52
N GLY A 565 0.94 19.36 6.47
CA GLY A 565 1.52 18.57 7.56
C GLY A 565 1.33 19.21 8.94
N ASN A 566 2.02 18.65 9.95
CA ASN A 566 2.06 19.18 11.30
C ASN A 566 3.13 20.29 11.43
N GLU A 567 2.94 21.23 12.37
CA GLU A 567 3.86 22.37 12.53
C GLU A 567 5.31 22.00 12.81
N GLU A 568 5.54 20.88 13.47
CA GLU A 568 6.86 20.38 13.82
C GLU A 568 7.73 20.12 12.58
N GLU A 569 7.11 19.84 11.44
CA GLU A 569 7.74 19.44 10.18
C GLU A 569 8.03 20.63 9.24
N LEU A 570 7.59 21.84 9.59
CA LEU A 570 7.82 23.05 8.79
C LEU A 570 9.30 23.34 8.49
N SER A 571 10.21 22.87 9.35
CA SER A 571 11.65 23.04 9.15
C SER A 571 12.16 22.30 7.91
N VAL A 572 11.57 21.16 7.59
CA VAL A 572 11.93 20.34 6.43
C VAL A 572 11.43 21.00 5.14
N GLU A 573 10.20 21.50 5.13
CA GLU A 573 9.63 22.24 4.00
C GLU A 573 10.44 23.50 3.66
N LYS A 574 10.89 24.24 4.68
CA LYS A 574 11.80 25.38 4.48
C LYS A 574 13.12 24.98 3.81
N ARG A 575 13.63 23.79 4.08
CA ARG A 575 14.86 23.28 3.46
C ARG A 575 14.64 22.90 2.00
N ILE A 576 13.44 22.40 1.65
CA ILE A 576 13.07 21.96 0.29
C ILE A 576 12.72 23.18 -0.57
N TYR A 577 11.76 23.99 -0.15
CA TYR A 577 11.18 25.05 -0.98
C TYR A 577 11.73 26.47 -0.66
N GLY A 578 12.48 26.63 0.43
CA GLY A 578 13.00 27.92 0.87
C GLY A 578 11.88 28.84 1.36
N LYS A 579 11.73 30.01 0.75
CA LYS A 579 10.66 30.99 1.07
C LYS A 579 9.36 30.78 0.30
N ASP A 580 9.38 29.93 -0.72
CA ASP A 580 8.26 29.75 -1.64
C ASP A 580 7.42 28.53 -1.23
N PHE A 581 6.93 28.55 0.02
CA PHE A 581 5.96 27.58 0.49
C PHE A 581 4.85 28.25 1.31
N ALA A 582 3.67 27.64 1.30
CA ALA A 582 2.51 28.06 2.06
C ALA A 582 2.09 26.98 3.06
N TYR A 583 1.98 27.34 4.34
CA TYR A 583 1.41 26.47 5.35
C TYR A 583 -0.09 26.77 5.55
N ILE A 584 -0.93 25.77 5.40
CA ILE A 584 -2.37 25.94 5.42
C ILE A 584 -3.01 25.06 6.49
N ARG A 585 -3.28 25.63 7.66
CA ARG A 585 -3.99 24.97 8.76
C ARG A 585 -5.49 24.76 8.49
N ASN A 586 -6.12 25.71 7.84
CA ASN A 586 -7.57 25.72 7.67
C ASN A 586 -7.93 25.95 6.19
N ILE A 587 -8.78 25.08 5.68
CA ILE A 587 -9.28 25.16 4.30
C ILE A 587 -9.95 26.51 3.98
N SER A 588 -10.50 27.21 4.98
CA SER A 588 -11.12 28.53 4.80
C SER A 588 -10.15 29.61 4.33
N ASN A 589 -8.85 29.48 4.65
CA ASN A 589 -7.80 30.43 4.26
C ASN A 589 -7.00 29.98 3.03
N PHE A 590 -7.34 28.82 2.48
CA PHE A 590 -6.60 28.18 1.41
C PHE A 590 -6.44 29.09 0.18
N SER A 591 -7.55 29.60 -0.34
CA SER A 591 -7.56 30.43 -1.53
C SER A 591 -6.79 31.74 -1.36
N ARG A 592 -6.84 32.34 -0.18
CA ARG A 592 -6.12 33.58 0.11
C ARG A 592 -4.61 33.37 0.10
N MET A 593 -4.14 32.31 0.73
CA MET A 593 -2.71 32.00 0.81
C MET A 593 -2.14 31.64 -0.57
N VAL A 594 -2.76 30.67 -1.25
CA VAL A 594 -2.34 30.23 -2.59
C VAL A 594 -2.45 31.36 -3.60
N GLY A 595 -3.54 32.13 -3.57
CA GLY A 595 -3.75 33.28 -4.45
C GLY A 595 -2.70 34.37 -4.25
N THR A 596 -2.25 34.64 -3.02
CA THR A 596 -1.19 35.61 -2.75
C THR A 596 0.16 35.16 -3.33
N PHE A 597 0.52 33.88 -3.20
CA PHE A 597 1.75 33.34 -3.77
C PHE A 597 1.73 33.34 -5.29
N LEU A 598 0.64 32.88 -5.91
CA LEU A 598 0.50 32.89 -7.37
C LEU A 598 0.51 34.32 -7.94
N ARG A 599 -0.19 35.27 -7.30
CA ARG A 599 -0.18 36.67 -7.70
C ARG A 599 1.24 37.27 -7.62
N ARG A 600 1.94 37.06 -6.49
CA ARG A 600 3.30 37.55 -6.32
C ARG A 600 4.22 37.11 -7.46
N GLN A 601 4.06 35.87 -7.92
CA GLN A 601 4.85 35.37 -9.03
C GLN A 601 4.44 35.99 -10.36
N ILE A 602 3.13 36.15 -10.57
CA ILE A 602 2.62 36.82 -11.77
C ILE A 602 3.07 38.29 -11.82
N ASP A 603 3.16 38.98 -10.68
CA ASP A 603 3.56 40.38 -10.58
C ASP A 603 5.08 40.58 -10.65
N MET A 604 5.91 39.55 -10.34
CA MET A 604 7.39 39.67 -10.30
C MET A 604 8.08 39.46 -11.65
N GLU A 605 7.42 38.88 -12.64
CA GLU A 605 7.91 38.70 -14.02
C GLU A 605 7.30 39.78 -14.95
#